data_dece9a1303b22032612aa8a1e02cf88d
#
_entry.id   dece9a1303b22032612aa8a1e02cf88d
#
_cell.length_a   1.000
_cell.length_b   1.000
_cell.length_c   1.000
_cell.angle_alpha   90.00
_cell.angle_beta   90.00
_cell.angle_gamma   90.00
#
_symmetry.space_group_name_H-M   'P 1'
#
loop_
_entity.id
_entity.type
_entity.pdbx_description
1 polymer ?
#
loop_
_entity_poly.entity_id
_entity_poly.type
_entity_poly.pdbx_seq_one_letter_code
_entity_poly.pdbx_strand_id
1 'polypeptide(L)'
;GTEMVGTFQRKSNGKNSFIPEGGGEPIFVAERNSAHAMNNDKVKITFYAKRKNKDAEGEVIEILERANDTFVGTLEVAKSYAFLVTENRTLANDIFIPKDKLKGGKTGDKAIVKVTEWPDKAKNPIGQVIDILGQAGDNTTEMHAILAEFGLPYVYPKAVETAADKIPAEISAEEIAKREDFRKTTTFTIDPKDAKDFDDALSIRKLKDGLWEVGVHIADVTHYVKEGGIIDKEAEKRATSVYLVDRTIPMLPERLCNFICSLRPNEEKLAFSVIFDITEK
;
A
#
# COMPACT_ATOMS: atom_id res chain seq x y z
N GLY A 1 17.25 1.04 -37.15
CA GLY A 1 16.08 1.78 -36.66
C GLY A 1 16.46 2.64 -35.49
N THR A 2 15.76 3.73 -35.27
CA THR A 2 16.00 4.56 -34.07
C THR A 2 15.35 3.86 -32.88
N GLU A 3 16.13 3.60 -31.84
CA GLU A 3 15.65 3.01 -30.59
C GLU A 3 15.25 4.11 -29.61
N MET A 4 14.22 3.87 -28.81
CA MET A 4 13.79 4.76 -27.72
C MET A 4 13.41 3.95 -26.47
N VAL A 5 13.62 4.55 -25.31
CA VAL A 5 13.22 4.04 -24.00
C VAL A 5 12.04 4.84 -23.47
N GLY A 6 11.09 4.17 -22.85
CA GLY A 6 9.92 4.79 -22.27
C GLY A 6 8.99 3.80 -21.58
N THR A 7 7.78 4.26 -21.30
CA THR A 7 6.76 3.50 -20.57
C THR A 7 5.72 2.91 -21.53
N PHE A 8 5.47 1.61 -21.39
CA PHE A 8 4.44 0.91 -22.13
C PHE A 8 3.09 1.04 -21.42
N GLN A 9 2.07 1.50 -22.14
CA GLN A 9 0.70 1.58 -21.67
C GLN A 9 -0.17 0.55 -22.38
N ARG A 10 -0.56 -0.50 -21.67
CA ARG A 10 -1.44 -1.54 -22.18
C ARG A 10 -2.89 -1.10 -22.12
N LYS A 11 -3.63 -1.33 -23.22
CA LYS A 11 -5.07 -1.08 -23.31
C LYS A 11 -5.81 -2.38 -23.59
N SER A 12 -6.98 -2.55 -23.00
CA SER A 12 -7.82 -3.74 -23.15
C SER A 12 -8.23 -4.05 -24.59
N ASN A 13 -8.25 -3.06 -25.47
CA ASN A 13 -8.59 -3.19 -26.88
C ASN A 13 -7.37 -3.50 -27.78
N GLY A 14 -6.19 -3.76 -27.20
CA GLY A 14 -4.95 -4.05 -27.93
C GLY A 14 -4.31 -2.86 -28.66
N LYS A 15 -4.89 -1.66 -28.53
CA LYS A 15 -4.32 -0.42 -29.06
C LYS A 15 -3.39 0.21 -28.03
N ASN A 16 -2.26 -0.45 -27.78
CA ASN A 16 -1.31 -0.03 -26.77
C ASN A 16 -0.55 1.24 -27.20
N SER A 17 0.00 1.94 -26.22
CA SER A 17 0.79 3.16 -26.43
C SER A 17 2.15 3.05 -25.75
N PHE A 18 3.14 3.66 -26.35
CA PHE A 18 4.46 3.87 -25.76
C PHE A 18 4.64 5.35 -25.48
N ILE A 19 5.03 5.71 -24.27
CA ILE A 19 5.30 7.09 -23.86
C ILE A 19 6.82 7.26 -23.73
N PRO A 20 7.46 8.09 -24.58
CA PRO A 20 8.90 8.31 -24.51
C PRO A 20 9.32 8.94 -23.17
N GLU A 21 10.43 8.49 -22.59
CA GLU A 21 10.98 9.00 -21.33
C GLU A 21 11.41 10.47 -21.43
N GLY A 22 11.87 10.90 -22.59
CA GLY A 22 12.25 12.29 -22.88
C GLY A 22 11.10 13.24 -23.23
N GLY A 23 9.84 12.78 -23.11
CA GLY A 23 8.67 13.51 -23.59
C GLY A 23 8.45 13.35 -25.10
N GLY A 24 7.23 13.66 -25.55
CA GLY A 24 6.83 13.56 -26.95
C GLY A 24 5.46 12.93 -27.12
N GLU A 25 5.00 12.84 -28.37
CA GLU A 25 3.71 12.21 -28.72
C GLU A 25 3.74 10.72 -28.41
N PRO A 26 2.65 10.15 -27.83
CA PRO A 26 2.54 8.71 -27.64
C PRO A 26 2.63 7.96 -28.98
N ILE A 27 3.34 6.84 -28.97
CA ILE A 27 3.55 6.02 -30.15
C ILE A 27 2.70 4.78 -30.04
N PHE A 28 1.96 4.47 -31.12
CA PHE A 28 1.13 3.28 -31.19
C PHE A 28 2.00 2.01 -31.23
N VAL A 29 1.64 1.00 -30.42
CA VAL A 29 2.24 -0.33 -30.44
C VAL A 29 1.12 -1.38 -30.55
N ALA A 30 1.06 -2.07 -31.67
CA ALA A 30 0.10 -3.15 -31.87
C ALA A 30 0.38 -4.31 -30.90
N GLU A 31 -0.66 -5.07 -30.53
CA GLU A 31 -0.51 -6.23 -29.61
C GLU A 31 0.56 -7.21 -30.07
N ARG A 32 0.62 -7.53 -31.36
CA ARG A 32 1.64 -8.42 -31.96
C ARG A 32 3.08 -7.92 -31.82
N ASN A 33 3.25 -6.60 -31.60
CA ASN A 33 4.54 -5.91 -31.46
C ASN A 33 4.86 -5.55 -30.01
N SER A 34 4.05 -6.03 -29.05
CA SER A 34 4.19 -5.66 -27.64
C SER A 34 5.23 -6.48 -26.86
N ALA A 35 5.72 -7.59 -27.43
CA ALA A 35 6.58 -8.56 -26.75
C ALA A 35 6.07 -8.95 -25.34
N HIS A 36 4.75 -9.03 -25.16
CA HIS A 36 4.07 -9.26 -23.88
C HIS A 36 4.43 -8.24 -22.78
N ALA A 37 4.80 -7.01 -23.15
CA ALA A 37 4.95 -5.94 -22.17
C ALA A 37 3.64 -5.73 -21.41
N MET A 38 3.74 -5.52 -20.11
CA MET A 38 2.62 -5.23 -19.23
C MET A 38 2.45 -3.73 -19.02
N ASN A 39 1.29 -3.34 -18.48
CA ASN A 39 1.01 -1.92 -18.25
C ASN A 39 2.04 -1.28 -17.32
N ASN A 40 2.55 -0.12 -17.73
CA ASN A 40 3.59 0.67 -17.05
C ASN A 40 5.00 0.04 -17.07
N ASP A 41 5.24 -1.05 -17.78
CA ASP A 41 6.60 -1.57 -17.96
C ASP A 41 7.50 -0.50 -18.61
N LYS A 42 8.75 -0.43 -18.15
CA LYS A 42 9.80 0.31 -18.83
C LYS A 42 10.35 -0.55 -19.95
N VAL A 43 10.23 -0.06 -21.18
CA VAL A 43 10.58 -0.83 -22.39
C VAL A 43 11.46 -0.03 -23.32
N LYS A 44 12.18 -0.76 -24.18
CA LYS A 44 12.87 -0.22 -25.35
C LYS A 44 12.07 -0.61 -26.58
N ILE A 45 11.80 0.36 -27.44
CA ILE A 45 11.13 0.15 -28.71
C ILE A 45 12.01 0.51 -29.90
N THR A 46 11.74 -0.08 -31.06
CA THR A 46 12.22 0.39 -32.34
C THR A 46 11.06 0.94 -33.18
N PHE A 47 11.35 1.87 -34.09
CA PHE A 47 10.33 2.47 -34.94
C PHE A 47 10.35 1.89 -36.32
N TYR A 48 9.15 1.71 -36.86
CA TYR A 48 8.96 1.57 -38.28
C TYR A 48 8.83 2.95 -38.93
N ALA A 49 9.54 3.16 -40.04
CA ALA A 49 9.49 4.41 -40.79
C ALA A 49 8.04 4.79 -41.11
N LYS A 50 7.70 6.05 -40.89
CA LYS A 50 6.38 6.60 -41.15
C LYS A 50 6.02 6.40 -42.64
N ARG A 51 5.05 5.53 -42.95
CA ARG A 51 4.51 5.42 -44.29
C ARG A 51 3.52 6.58 -44.54
N LYS A 52 3.43 7.07 -45.78
CA LYS A 52 2.46 8.13 -46.17
C LYS A 52 1.06 7.78 -45.62
N ASN A 53 0.49 8.66 -44.77
CA ASN A 53 -0.83 8.54 -44.11
C ASN A 53 -0.99 7.46 -43.02
N LYS A 54 0.05 7.04 -42.33
CA LYS A 54 -0.08 6.22 -41.10
C LYS A 54 0.75 6.82 -39.96
N ASP A 55 0.20 6.75 -38.75
CA ASP A 55 0.95 7.15 -37.56
C ASP A 55 2.19 6.28 -37.36
N ALA A 56 3.15 6.78 -36.59
CA ALA A 56 4.34 6.00 -36.26
C ALA A 56 3.91 4.76 -35.45
N GLU A 57 4.38 3.59 -35.87
CA GLU A 57 4.17 2.31 -35.17
C GLU A 57 5.48 1.82 -34.61
N GLY A 58 5.48 1.46 -33.32
CA GLY A 58 6.63 0.93 -32.60
C GLY A 58 6.52 -0.57 -32.37
N GLU A 59 7.67 -1.20 -32.14
CA GLU A 59 7.81 -2.58 -31.71
C GLU A 59 8.68 -2.64 -30.47
N VAL A 60 8.18 -3.30 -29.41
CA VAL A 60 8.98 -3.54 -28.20
C VAL A 60 10.04 -4.59 -28.50
N ILE A 61 11.29 -4.21 -28.32
CA ILE A 61 12.45 -5.10 -28.54
C ILE A 61 13.04 -5.61 -27.24
N GLU A 62 12.77 -4.93 -26.12
CA GLU A 62 13.28 -5.32 -24.81
C GLU A 62 12.39 -4.75 -23.69
N ILE A 63 12.12 -5.57 -22.68
CA ILE A 63 11.50 -5.13 -21.44
C ILE A 63 12.62 -4.89 -20.43
N LEU A 64 12.86 -3.61 -20.10
CA LEU A 64 13.96 -3.20 -19.22
C LEU A 64 13.62 -3.38 -17.75
N GLU A 65 12.36 -3.07 -17.40
CA GLU A 65 11.87 -3.16 -16.01
C GLU A 65 10.37 -3.48 -16.00
N ARG A 66 9.97 -4.47 -15.22
CA ARG A 66 8.57 -4.78 -14.97
C ARG A 66 8.02 -3.86 -13.91
N ALA A 67 6.93 -3.15 -14.21
CA ALA A 67 6.24 -2.31 -13.25
C ALA A 67 5.48 -3.13 -12.20
N ASN A 68 4.85 -4.23 -12.63
CA ASN A 68 4.13 -5.13 -11.76
C ASN A 68 4.09 -6.54 -12.37
N ASP A 69 4.51 -7.51 -11.60
CA ASP A 69 4.47 -8.93 -11.96
C ASP A 69 3.47 -9.74 -11.12
N THR A 70 2.73 -9.05 -10.23
CA THR A 70 1.83 -9.65 -9.24
C THR A 70 0.39 -9.24 -9.51
N PHE A 71 -0.52 -10.21 -9.53
CA PHE A 71 -1.93 -10.01 -9.84
C PHE A 71 -2.83 -10.71 -8.82
N VAL A 72 -3.99 -10.09 -8.57
CA VAL A 72 -5.03 -10.64 -7.70
C VAL A 72 -6.19 -11.10 -8.57
N GLY A 73 -6.79 -12.22 -8.23
CA GLY A 73 -7.94 -12.77 -8.93
C GLY A 73 -8.52 -13.98 -8.22
N THR A 74 -9.42 -14.65 -8.91
CA THR A 74 -10.10 -15.85 -8.41
C THR A 74 -9.55 -17.09 -9.12
N LEU A 75 -9.24 -18.13 -8.36
CA LEU A 75 -8.73 -19.40 -8.89
C LEU A 75 -9.85 -20.23 -9.52
N GLU A 76 -9.58 -20.76 -10.70
CA GLU A 76 -10.32 -21.83 -11.35
C GLU A 76 -9.39 -23.04 -11.50
N VAL A 77 -9.64 -24.08 -10.70
CA VAL A 77 -8.74 -25.24 -10.59
C VAL A 77 -9.29 -26.41 -11.39
N ALA A 78 -8.49 -26.90 -12.37
CA ALA A 78 -8.72 -28.12 -13.10
C ALA A 78 -7.91 -29.29 -12.50
N LYS A 79 -8.02 -30.48 -13.09
CA LYS A 79 -7.34 -31.68 -12.60
C LYS A 79 -5.82 -31.57 -12.56
N SER A 80 -5.20 -30.95 -13.58
CA SER A 80 -3.74 -30.87 -13.76
C SER A 80 -3.16 -29.47 -13.80
N TYR A 81 -3.99 -28.44 -13.79
CA TYR A 81 -3.60 -27.02 -13.84
C TYR A 81 -4.65 -26.15 -13.21
N ALA A 82 -4.39 -24.87 -13.09
CA ALA A 82 -5.36 -23.85 -12.72
C ALA A 82 -5.18 -22.58 -13.55
N PHE A 83 -6.18 -21.70 -13.51
CA PHE A 83 -6.11 -20.34 -13.98
C PHE A 83 -6.41 -19.38 -12.84
N LEU A 84 -5.73 -18.25 -12.83
CA LEU A 84 -6.17 -17.06 -12.09
C LEU A 84 -6.97 -16.20 -13.07
N VAL A 85 -8.26 -16.04 -12.78
CA VAL A 85 -9.15 -15.14 -13.49
C VAL A 85 -9.03 -13.77 -12.83
N THR A 86 -8.41 -12.81 -13.53
CA THR A 86 -8.21 -11.46 -12.99
C THR A 86 -9.34 -10.53 -13.41
N GLU A 87 -9.68 -9.58 -12.56
CA GLU A 87 -10.58 -8.46 -12.90
C GLU A 87 -9.81 -7.27 -13.49
N ASN A 88 -8.48 -7.36 -13.54
CA ASN A 88 -7.61 -6.32 -14.06
C ASN A 88 -7.76 -6.22 -15.58
N ARG A 89 -8.41 -5.16 -16.05
CA ARG A 89 -8.68 -4.90 -17.47
C ARG A 89 -7.43 -4.67 -18.33
N THR A 90 -6.28 -4.45 -17.71
CA THR A 90 -5.02 -4.26 -18.43
C THR A 90 -4.31 -5.58 -18.74
N LEU A 91 -4.73 -6.68 -18.13
CA LEU A 91 -4.27 -8.03 -18.46
C LEU A 91 -5.41 -8.77 -19.19
N ALA A 92 -5.30 -8.88 -20.49
CA ALA A 92 -6.36 -9.42 -21.35
C ALA A 92 -6.57 -10.95 -21.19
N ASN A 93 -5.62 -11.65 -20.60
CA ASN A 93 -5.63 -13.11 -20.50
C ASN A 93 -5.46 -13.55 -19.05
N ASP A 94 -6.15 -14.64 -18.71
CA ASP A 94 -5.98 -15.31 -17.42
C ASP A 94 -4.57 -15.85 -17.26
N ILE A 95 -4.10 -15.98 -16.03
CA ILE A 95 -2.76 -16.49 -15.73
C ILE A 95 -2.84 -17.99 -15.54
N PHE A 96 -2.08 -18.74 -16.34
CA PHE A 96 -1.94 -20.20 -16.22
C PHE A 96 -1.06 -20.54 -15.01
N ILE A 97 -1.51 -21.49 -14.19
CA ILE A 97 -0.80 -21.93 -12.99
C ILE A 97 -0.60 -23.43 -13.04
N PRO A 98 0.67 -23.89 -13.12
CA PRO A 98 0.99 -25.32 -12.99
C PRO A 98 0.52 -25.87 -11.63
N LYS A 99 0.12 -27.12 -11.59
CA LYS A 99 -0.45 -27.76 -10.38
C LYS A 99 0.47 -27.68 -9.15
N ASP A 100 1.76 -27.83 -9.37
CA ASP A 100 2.79 -27.76 -8.33
C ASP A 100 3.03 -26.33 -7.82
N LYS A 101 2.52 -25.30 -8.51
CA LYS A 101 2.61 -23.87 -8.17
C LYS A 101 1.31 -23.30 -7.57
N LEU A 102 0.33 -24.16 -7.29
CA LEU A 102 -1.00 -23.77 -6.83
C LEU A 102 -1.07 -23.48 -5.31
N LYS A 103 -0.08 -23.89 -4.54
CA LYS A 103 -0.01 -23.69 -3.08
C LYS A 103 -1.25 -24.19 -2.31
N GLY A 104 -1.89 -25.25 -2.81
CA GLY A 104 -3.09 -25.83 -2.20
C GLY A 104 -4.37 -25.04 -2.43
N GLY A 105 -4.37 -24.04 -3.29
CA GLY A 105 -5.54 -23.26 -3.66
C GLY A 105 -6.64 -24.08 -4.30
N LYS A 106 -7.88 -23.66 -4.11
CA LYS A 106 -9.10 -24.31 -4.60
C LYS A 106 -9.88 -23.37 -5.51
N THR A 107 -10.74 -23.92 -6.35
CA THR A 107 -11.69 -23.11 -7.13
C THR A 107 -12.53 -22.21 -6.22
N GLY A 108 -12.62 -20.94 -6.59
CA GLY A 108 -13.31 -19.91 -5.84
C GLY A 108 -12.45 -19.18 -4.82
N ASP A 109 -11.20 -19.61 -4.59
CA ASP A 109 -10.28 -18.86 -3.73
C ASP A 109 -9.79 -17.58 -4.42
N LYS A 110 -9.79 -16.47 -3.70
CA LYS A 110 -9.02 -15.28 -4.05
C LYS A 110 -7.55 -15.53 -3.75
N ALA A 111 -6.70 -15.24 -4.71
CA ALA A 111 -5.27 -15.47 -4.59
C ALA A 111 -4.45 -14.34 -5.20
N ILE A 112 -3.22 -14.21 -4.70
CA ILE A 112 -2.17 -13.38 -5.28
C ILE A 112 -1.26 -14.30 -6.07
N VAL A 113 -1.05 -13.98 -7.33
CA VAL A 113 -0.22 -14.75 -8.26
C VAL A 113 0.88 -13.87 -8.82
N LYS A 114 2.11 -14.38 -8.79
CA LYS A 114 3.26 -13.76 -9.46
C LYS A 114 3.43 -14.41 -10.83
N VAL A 115 3.46 -13.58 -11.89
CA VAL A 115 3.84 -14.03 -13.24
C VAL A 115 5.33 -14.32 -13.24
N THR A 116 5.68 -15.55 -13.62
CA THR A 116 7.07 -16.02 -13.67
C THR A 116 7.65 -15.95 -15.08
N GLU A 117 6.81 -16.20 -16.07
CA GLU A 117 7.19 -16.13 -17.49
C GLU A 117 5.98 -15.89 -18.39
N TRP A 118 6.23 -15.38 -19.58
CA TRP A 118 5.23 -15.32 -20.65
C TRP A 118 5.92 -15.69 -21.98
N PRO A 119 5.88 -16.97 -22.36
CA PRO A 119 6.51 -17.41 -23.60
C PRO A 119 5.94 -16.73 -24.82
N ASP A 120 6.77 -16.36 -25.79
CA ASP A 120 6.38 -15.56 -26.97
C ASP A 120 5.18 -16.11 -27.73
N LYS A 121 5.07 -17.44 -27.83
CA LYS A 121 3.97 -18.11 -28.54
C LYS A 121 2.79 -18.46 -27.63
N ALA A 122 2.88 -18.22 -26.33
CA ALA A 122 1.83 -18.55 -25.38
C ALA A 122 0.76 -17.45 -25.34
N LYS A 123 -0.50 -17.84 -25.36
CA LYS A 123 -1.61 -16.91 -25.19
C LYS A 123 -1.66 -16.37 -23.75
N ASN A 124 -1.38 -17.21 -22.78
CA ASN A 124 -1.51 -16.91 -21.36
C ASN A 124 -0.13 -16.80 -20.71
N PRO A 125 0.08 -15.82 -19.80
CA PRO A 125 1.25 -15.82 -18.93
C PRO A 125 1.20 -17.02 -17.97
N ILE A 126 2.36 -17.44 -17.50
CA ILE A 126 2.52 -18.51 -16.51
C ILE A 126 2.87 -17.87 -15.18
N GLY A 127 2.22 -18.31 -14.11
CA GLY A 127 2.42 -17.77 -12.77
C GLY A 127 2.42 -18.82 -11.67
N GLN A 128 2.74 -18.35 -10.49
CA GLN A 128 2.69 -19.13 -9.25
C GLN A 128 1.89 -18.39 -8.19
N VAL A 129 1.12 -19.14 -7.41
CA VAL A 129 0.41 -18.59 -6.25
C VAL A 129 1.43 -18.17 -5.19
N ILE A 130 1.36 -16.91 -4.77
CA ILE A 130 2.16 -16.37 -3.65
C ILE A 130 1.39 -16.52 -2.34
N ASP A 131 0.09 -16.17 -2.37
CA ASP A 131 -0.77 -16.20 -1.19
C ASP A 131 -2.21 -16.53 -1.57
N ILE A 132 -2.91 -17.23 -0.66
CA ILE A 132 -4.34 -17.51 -0.73
C ILE A 132 -5.02 -16.61 0.30
N LEU A 133 -5.91 -15.73 -0.16
CA LEU A 133 -6.57 -14.74 0.70
C LEU A 133 -7.83 -15.27 1.39
N GLY A 134 -8.46 -16.29 0.82
CA GLY A 134 -9.70 -16.89 1.28
C GLY A 134 -10.71 -17.07 0.17
N GLN A 135 -11.94 -17.44 0.52
CA GLN A 135 -13.03 -17.62 -0.45
C GLN A 135 -13.52 -16.28 -1.01
N ALA A 136 -13.73 -16.21 -2.32
CA ALA A 136 -14.35 -15.07 -2.97
C ALA A 136 -15.75 -14.81 -2.39
N GLY A 137 -16.10 -13.54 -2.21
CA GLY A 137 -17.38 -13.10 -1.62
C GLY A 137 -17.36 -12.95 -0.11
N ASP A 138 -16.35 -13.48 0.59
CA ASP A 138 -16.13 -13.15 2.00
C ASP A 138 -15.62 -11.72 2.14
N ASN A 139 -16.24 -10.92 3.02
CA ASN A 139 -15.91 -9.49 3.15
C ASN A 139 -14.44 -9.24 3.49
N THR A 140 -13.86 -10.01 4.40
CA THR A 140 -12.44 -9.85 4.77
C THR A 140 -11.53 -10.22 3.60
N THR A 141 -11.86 -11.30 2.88
CA THR A 141 -11.13 -11.74 1.68
C THR A 141 -11.16 -10.68 0.59
N GLU A 142 -12.34 -10.10 0.30
CA GLU A 142 -12.48 -9.06 -0.72
C GLU A 142 -11.69 -7.78 -0.35
N MET A 143 -11.70 -7.38 0.91
CA MET A 143 -10.92 -6.24 1.38
C MET A 143 -9.41 -6.49 1.29
N HIS A 144 -8.94 -7.67 1.64
CA HIS A 144 -7.53 -8.06 1.46
C HIS A 144 -7.15 -8.09 -0.02
N ALA A 145 -8.04 -8.55 -0.90
CA ALA A 145 -7.84 -8.55 -2.34
C ALA A 145 -7.66 -7.14 -2.90
N ILE A 146 -8.52 -6.20 -2.49
CA ILE A 146 -8.40 -4.79 -2.88
C ILE A 146 -7.06 -4.21 -2.42
N LEU A 147 -6.68 -4.40 -1.16
CA LEU A 147 -5.41 -3.92 -0.64
C LEU A 147 -4.22 -4.49 -1.41
N ALA A 148 -4.22 -5.80 -1.68
CA ALA A 148 -3.18 -6.47 -2.44
C ALA A 148 -3.09 -5.97 -3.89
N GLU A 149 -4.23 -5.69 -4.54
CA GLU A 149 -4.28 -5.16 -5.90
C GLU A 149 -3.59 -3.78 -6.01
N PHE A 150 -3.73 -2.95 -4.98
CA PHE A 150 -3.05 -1.65 -4.88
C PHE A 150 -1.64 -1.73 -4.28
N GLY A 151 -1.11 -2.94 -4.04
CA GLY A 151 0.21 -3.13 -3.43
C GLY A 151 0.27 -2.70 -1.96
N LEU A 152 -0.87 -2.58 -1.29
CA LEU A 152 -0.97 -2.17 0.10
C LEU A 152 -0.89 -3.40 1.02
N PRO A 153 -0.27 -3.26 2.20
CA PRO A 153 -0.21 -4.35 3.16
C PRO A 153 -1.60 -4.63 3.75
N TYR A 154 -2.00 -5.89 3.80
CA TYR A 154 -3.31 -6.36 4.29
C TYR A 154 -3.23 -7.13 5.61
N VAL A 155 -2.05 -7.55 6.03
CA VAL A 155 -1.79 -8.22 7.31
C VAL A 155 -0.48 -7.73 7.92
N TYR A 156 -0.36 -7.82 9.24
CA TYR A 156 0.92 -7.62 9.92
C TYR A 156 1.73 -8.92 9.96
N PRO A 157 3.06 -8.84 9.79
CA PRO A 157 3.93 -9.96 10.13
C PRO A 157 3.76 -10.30 11.62
N LYS A 158 3.60 -11.58 11.93
CA LYS A 158 3.42 -12.04 13.33
C LYS A 158 4.52 -11.58 14.28
N ALA A 159 5.75 -11.47 13.79
CA ALA A 159 6.87 -10.96 14.57
C ALA A 159 6.70 -9.50 15.01
N VAL A 160 6.06 -8.66 14.16
CA VAL A 160 5.75 -7.25 14.47
C VAL A 160 4.66 -7.15 15.52
N GLU A 161 3.58 -7.94 15.38
CA GLU A 161 2.52 -8.02 16.39
C GLU A 161 3.06 -8.48 17.74
N THR A 162 3.87 -9.56 17.75
CA THR A 162 4.50 -10.06 18.97
C THR A 162 5.42 -9.02 19.63
N ALA A 163 6.12 -8.22 18.84
CA ALA A 163 6.97 -7.14 19.37
C ALA A 163 6.12 -6.03 20.00
N ALA A 164 5.01 -5.66 19.35
CA ALA A 164 4.07 -4.67 19.90
C ALA A 164 3.41 -5.15 21.19
N ASP A 165 3.02 -6.43 21.27
CA ASP A 165 2.40 -7.02 22.47
C ASP A 165 3.32 -7.01 23.71
N LYS A 166 4.64 -7.02 23.51
CA LYS A 166 5.62 -6.95 24.59
C LYS A 166 5.85 -5.53 25.14
N ILE A 167 5.33 -4.50 24.47
CA ILE A 167 5.48 -3.12 24.93
C ILE A 167 4.57 -2.90 26.14
N PRO A 168 5.10 -2.48 27.29
CA PRO A 168 4.30 -2.20 28.47
C PRO A 168 3.41 -0.97 28.24
N ALA A 169 2.15 -1.06 28.65
CA ALA A 169 1.22 0.07 28.60
C ALA A 169 1.41 1.04 29.78
N GLU A 170 1.97 0.55 30.88
CA GLU A 170 2.20 1.35 32.07
C GLU A 170 3.37 2.31 31.89
N ILE A 171 3.18 3.54 32.36
CA ILE A 171 4.23 4.57 32.38
C ILE A 171 4.94 4.48 33.72
N SER A 172 6.25 4.29 33.69
CA SER A 172 7.04 4.18 34.92
C SER A 172 7.10 5.52 35.69
N ALA A 173 7.21 5.44 37.02
CA ALA A 173 7.37 6.62 37.85
C ALA A 173 8.62 7.45 37.46
N GLU A 174 9.70 6.77 37.03
CA GLU A 174 10.91 7.43 36.55
C GLU A 174 10.64 8.24 35.25
N GLU A 175 9.82 7.72 34.35
CA GLU A 175 9.46 8.45 33.12
C GLU A 175 8.54 9.63 33.42
N ILE A 176 7.58 9.47 34.32
CA ILE A 176 6.70 10.55 34.79
C ILE A 176 7.53 11.71 35.38
N ALA A 177 8.54 11.39 36.19
CA ALA A 177 9.38 12.39 36.82
C ALA A 177 10.22 13.24 35.86
N LYS A 178 10.44 12.76 34.64
CA LYS A 178 11.18 13.47 33.58
C LYS A 178 10.31 14.40 32.72
N ARG A 179 8.98 14.34 32.92
CA ARG A 179 8.03 15.03 32.04
C ARG A 179 7.24 16.10 32.76
N GLU A 180 6.75 17.07 32.03
CA GLU A 180 5.80 18.07 32.53
C GLU A 180 4.41 17.45 32.66
N ASP A 181 3.75 17.72 33.80
CA ASP A 181 2.45 17.14 34.12
C ASP A 181 1.28 18.01 33.64
N PHE A 182 0.60 17.59 32.59
CA PHE A 182 -0.60 18.23 32.02
C PHE A 182 -1.91 17.59 32.46
N ARG A 183 -1.93 16.62 33.38
CA ARG A 183 -3.13 15.88 33.78
C ARG A 183 -4.24 16.74 34.37
N LYS A 184 -3.90 17.92 34.89
CA LYS A 184 -4.85 18.88 35.46
C LYS A 184 -5.17 20.06 34.52
N THR A 185 -4.56 20.11 33.36
CA THR A 185 -4.82 21.13 32.34
C THR A 185 -5.94 20.67 31.41
N THR A 186 -6.89 21.58 31.11
CA THR A 186 -7.96 21.26 30.16
C THR A 186 -7.35 20.88 28.82
N THR A 187 -7.59 19.63 28.43
CA THR A 187 -7.04 19.02 27.21
C THR A 187 -8.15 18.30 26.47
N PHE A 188 -8.20 18.46 25.16
CA PHE A 188 -9.26 17.89 24.32
C PHE A 188 -8.71 17.53 22.93
N THR A 189 -9.42 16.62 22.24
CA THR A 189 -9.19 16.25 20.85
C THR A 189 -10.37 16.69 19.99
N ILE A 190 -10.15 16.85 18.68
CA ILE A 190 -11.19 17.19 17.70
C ILE A 190 -11.14 16.17 16.58
N ASP A 191 -11.86 15.08 16.76
CA ASP A 191 -11.85 13.90 15.89
C ASP A 191 -13.27 13.48 15.52
N PRO A 192 -13.43 12.64 14.49
CA PRO A 192 -14.69 11.96 14.21
C PRO A 192 -15.17 11.17 15.45
N LYS A 193 -16.48 11.05 15.60
CA LYS A 193 -17.12 10.41 16.78
C LYS A 193 -16.66 8.97 17.01
N ASP A 194 -16.33 8.27 15.95
CA ASP A 194 -15.93 6.85 15.94
C ASP A 194 -14.41 6.65 15.87
N ALA A 195 -13.63 7.73 15.96
CA ALA A 195 -12.17 7.65 16.02
C ALA A 195 -11.69 6.85 17.24
N LYS A 196 -10.59 6.13 17.06
CA LYS A 196 -9.92 5.33 18.11
C LYS A 196 -8.45 5.67 18.26
N ASP A 197 -7.87 6.25 17.23
CA ASP A 197 -6.47 6.63 17.06
C ASP A 197 -6.34 8.15 17.21
N PHE A 198 -6.40 8.62 18.46
CA PHE A 198 -6.24 10.04 18.77
C PHE A 198 -4.75 10.41 18.79
N ASP A 199 -4.26 10.90 17.66
CA ASP A 199 -2.84 11.20 17.49
C ASP A 199 -2.45 12.54 18.11
N ASP A 200 -3.36 13.51 18.14
CA ASP A 200 -3.13 14.86 18.60
C ASP A 200 -4.20 15.34 19.57
N ALA A 201 -3.80 16.25 20.45
CA ALA A 201 -4.68 16.95 21.38
C ALA A 201 -4.23 18.40 21.55
N LEU A 202 -5.18 19.23 21.95
CA LEU A 202 -4.94 20.62 22.31
C LEU A 202 -5.16 20.80 23.80
N SER A 203 -4.34 21.62 24.45
CA SER A 203 -4.60 22.11 25.80
C SER A 203 -4.73 23.61 25.82
N ILE A 204 -5.52 24.12 26.76
CA ILE A 204 -5.72 25.53 26.94
C ILE A 204 -5.82 25.91 28.43
N ARG A 205 -5.12 26.95 28.82
CA ARG A 205 -5.32 27.60 30.13
C ARG A 205 -5.09 29.07 30.04
N LYS A 206 -5.86 29.84 30.84
CA LYS A 206 -5.70 31.28 30.95
C LYS A 206 -4.55 31.57 31.91
N LEU A 207 -3.62 32.40 31.47
CA LEU A 207 -2.54 32.94 32.27
C LEU A 207 -2.89 34.32 32.82
N LYS A 208 -1.95 34.96 33.51
CA LYS A 208 -2.06 36.35 33.95
C LYS A 208 -1.97 37.31 32.75
N ASP A 209 -2.43 38.53 32.92
CA ASP A 209 -2.28 39.65 31.96
C ASP A 209 -2.92 39.42 30.57
N GLY A 210 -3.98 38.61 30.52
CA GLY A 210 -4.71 38.34 29.27
C GLY A 210 -4.01 37.41 28.31
N LEU A 211 -2.97 36.71 28.79
CA LEU A 211 -2.30 35.62 28.03
C LEU A 211 -3.07 34.35 28.15
N TRP A 212 -2.99 33.57 27.06
CA TRP A 212 -3.45 32.20 27.00
C TRP A 212 -2.26 31.29 26.70
N GLU A 213 -2.12 30.22 27.45
CA GLU A 213 -1.23 29.14 27.09
C GLU A 213 -2.01 28.11 26.26
N VAL A 214 -1.50 27.79 25.09
CA VAL A 214 -2.06 26.76 24.19
C VAL A 214 -1.00 25.70 23.96
N GLY A 215 -1.31 24.45 24.27
CA GLY A 215 -0.46 23.31 24.00
C GLY A 215 -0.96 22.54 22.79
N VAL A 216 -0.05 22.10 21.96
CA VAL A 216 -0.26 21.10 20.90
C VAL A 216 0.50 19.86 21.32
N HIS A 217 -0.22 18.75 21.50
CA HIS A 217 0.31 17.52 22.04
C HIS A 217 0.15 16.41 20.98
N ILE A 218 1.24 15.74 20.67
CA ILE A 218 1.26 14.58 19.78
C ILE A 218 1.64 13.35 20.61
N ALA A 219 0.94 12.24 20.42
CA ALA A 219 1.29 10.99 21.09
C ALA A 219 2.77 10.65 20.90
N ASP A 220 3.50 10.41 21.99
CA ASP A 220 4.94 10.16 21.94
C ASP A 220 5.26 8.73 21.48
N VAL A 221 5.06 8.49 20.19
CA VAL A 221 5.32 7.20 19.55
C VAL A 221 6.79 6.80 19.68
N THR A 222 7.71 7.77 19.64
CA THR A 222 9.16 7.51 19.68
C THR A 222 9.66 6.95 21.01
N HIS A 223 8.90 7.14 22.08
CA HIS A 223 9.17 6.49 23.36
C HIS A 223 9.03 4.97 23.25
N TYR A 224 8.06 4.49 22.51
CA TYR A 224 7.68 3.08 22.40
C TYR A 224 8.28 2.39 21.17
N VAL A 225 8.36 3.09 20.05
CA VAL A 225 8.89 2.57 18.78
C VAL A 225 10.31 3.05 18.60
N LYS A 226 11.26 2.12 18.68
CA LYS A 226 12.69 2.44 18.57
C LYS A 226 13.13 2.46 17.12
N GLU A 227 13.92 3.48 16.77
CA GLU A 227 14.51 3.64 15.43
C GLU A 227 15.27 2.38 15.01
N GLY A 228 15.06 1.93 13.78
CA GLY A 228 15.64 0.71 13.22
C GLY A 228 15.08 -0.60 13.79
N GLY A 229 14.12 -0.53 14.73
CA GLY A 229 13.45 -1.70 15.28
C GLY A 229 12.49 -2.35 14.29
N ILE A 230 11.97 -3.54 14.63
CA ILE A 230 11.07 -4.30 13.74
C ILE A 230 9.75 -3.56 13.47
N ILE A 231 9.22 -2.83 14.45
CA ILE A 231 7.99 -2.04 14.30
C ILE A 231 8.25 -0.81 13.43
N ASP A 232 9.37 -0.12 13.64
CA ASP A 232 9.78 1.05 12.88
C ASP A 232 9.96 0.72 11.40
N LYS A 233 10.68 -0.35 11.08
CA LYS A 233 10.87 -0.84 9.71
C LYS A 233 9.56 -1.21 9.01
N GLU A 234 8.61 -1.80 9.73
CA GLU A 234 7.29 -2.09 9.17
C GLU A 234 6.48 -0.81 8.95
N ALA A 235 6.55 0.14 9.87
CA ALA A 235 5.91 1.44 9.75
C ALA A 235 6.46 2.25 8.56
N GLU A 236 7.78 2.27 8.37
CA GLU A 236 8.45 2.88 7.22
C GLU A 236 7.95 2.27 5.90
N LYS A 237 7.88 0.94 5.83
CA LYS A 237 7.37 0.22 4.67
C LYS A 237 5.91 0.55 4.36
N ARG A 238 5.06 0.72 5.38
CA ARG A 238 3.64 1.09 5.23
C ARG A 238 3.45 2.54 4.88
N ALA A 239 4.29 3.43 5.41
CA ALA A 239 4.33 4.87 5.21
C ALA A 239 3.09 5.64 5.73
N THR A 240 1.91 5.04 5.75
CA THR A 240 0.65 5.68 6.17
C THR A 240 -0.35 4.64 6.66
N SER A 241 -1.37 5.10 7.40
CA SER A 241 -2.59 4.33 7.64
C SER A 241 -3.53 4.45 6.44
N VAL A 242 -4.25 3.37 6.12
CA VAL A 242 -5.23 3.33 5.02
C VAL A 242 -6.62 3.20 5.60
N TYR A 243 -7.48 4.16 5.31
CA TYR A 243 -8.85 4.21 5.81
C TYR A 243 -9.81 3.68 4.74
N LEU A 244 -10.46 2.56 5.04
CA LEU A 244 -11.50 1.95 4.22
C LEU A 244 -12.88 2.30 4.79
N VAL A 245 -13.94 1.98 4.07
CA VAL A 245 -15.30 2.34 4.46
C VAL A 245 -15.69 1.74 5.83
N ASP A 246 -15.26 0.54 6.13
CA ASP A 246 -15.65 -0.24 7.32
C ASP A 246 -14.51 -0.51 8.31
N ARG A 247 -13.27 -0.18 7.95
CA ARG A 247 -12.07 -0.44 8.77
C ARG A 247 -10.89 0.43 8.41
N THR A 248 -9.92 0.45 9.31
CA THR A 248 -8.61 1.07 9.08
C THR A 248 -7.53 0.00 9.03
N ILE A 249 -6.61 0.11 8.08
CA ILE A 249 -5.37 -0.67 8.05
C ILE A 249 -4.27 0.27 8.56
N PRO A 250 -3.89 0.17 9.84
CA PRO A 250 -3.04 1.17 10.46
C PRO A 250 -1.58 1.02 10.08
N MET A 251 -0.83 2.14 10.11
CA MET A 251 0.61 2.16 9.92
C MET A 251 1.36 1.45 11.06
N LEU A 252 0.86 1.58 12.28
CA LEU A 252 1.37 0.91 13.48
C LEU A 252 0.40 -0.19 13.94
N PRO A 253 0.87 -1.26 14.61
CA PRO A 253 -0.01 -2.26 15.22
C PRO A 253 -1.08 -1.61 16.09
N GLU A 254 -2.30 -2.15 16.09
CA GLU A 254 -3.46 -1.59 16.80
C GLU A 254 -3.20 -1.35 18.29
N ARG A 255 -2.40 -2.22 18.92
CA ARG A 255 -1.97 -2.03 20.31
C ARG A 255 -1.30 -0.68 20.55
N LEU A 256 -0.57 -0.16 19.57
CA LEU A 256 0.06 1.16 19.65
C LEU A 256 -0.92 2.25 19.21
N CYS A 257 -1.40 2.21 17.98
CA CYS A 257 -2.17 3.32 17.42
C CYS A 257 -3.55 3.53 18.07
N ASN A 258 -4.22 2.46 18.56
CA ASN A 258 -5.54 2.59 19.17
C ASN A 258 -5.51 2.61 20.71
N PHE A 259 -4.37 2.27 21.32
CA PHE A 259 -4.28 2.15 22.78
C PHE A 259 -3.10 2.93 23.35
N ILE A 260 -1.87 2.41 23.28
CA ILE A 260 -0.71 2.99 23.99
C ILE A 260 -0.39 4.40 23.52
N CYS A 261 -0.40 4.63 22.20
CA CYS A 261 -0.10 5.92 21.59
C CYS A 261 -1.36 6.71 21.18
N SER A 262 -2.55 6.33 21.66
CA SER A 262 -3.77 7.08 21.43
C SER A 262 -4.08 7.95 22.66
N LEU A 263 -4.27 9.26 22.44
CA LEU A 263 -4.57 10.26 23.49
C LEU A 263 -6.02 10.16 23.97
N ARG A 264 -6.41 8.99 24.46
CA ARG A 264 -7.77 8.63 24.86
C ARG A 264 -8.20 9.38 26.13
N PRO A 265 -9.49 9.73 26.26
CA PRO A 265 -10.00 10.47 27.42
C PRO A 265 -9.83 9.65 28.72
N ASN A 266 -9.46 10.35 29.80
CA ASN A 266 -9.28 9.78 31.15
C ASN A 266 -8.19 8.71 31.25
N GLU A 267 -7.24 8.67 30.34
CA GLU A 267 -6.07 7.80 30.38
C GLU A 267 -4.78 8.64 30.43
N GLU A 268 -3.81 8.17 31.20
CA GLU A 268 -2.47 8.80 31.22
C GLU A 268 -1.69 8.35 29.96
N LYS A 269 -1.16 9.34 29.23
CA LYS A 269 -0.41 9.13 27.99
C LYS A 269 0.82 10.00 27.96
N LEU A 270 1.84 9.51 27.27
CA LEU A 270 3.02 10.29 26.95
C LEU A 270 2.78 11.09 25.67
N ALA A 271 3.15 12.36 25.71
CA ALA A 271 3.04 13.22 24.54
C ALA A 271 4.35 14.00 24.30
N PHE A 272 4.61 14.28 23.04
CA PHE A 272 5.59 15.27 22.62
C PHE A 272 4.82 16.57 22.32
N SER A 273 5.21 17.69 22.94
CA SER A 273 4.36 18.87 22.98
C SER A 273 5.08 20.14 22.60
N VAL A 274 4.36 21.06 22.00
CA VAL A 274 4.78 22.46 21.79
C VAL A 274 3.79 23.35 22.52
N ILE A 275 4.31 24.24 23.36
CA ILE A 275 3.51 25.15 24.18
C ILE A 275 3.71 26.57 23.68
N PHE A 276 2.61 27.27 23.48
CA PHE A 276 2.58 28.66 23.00
C PHE A 276 1.90 29.57 24.04
N ASP A 277 2.50 30.71 24.28
CA ASP A 277 1.83 31.82 24.94
C ASP A 277 1.30 32.78 23.88
N ILE A 278 -0.02 32.99 23.86
CA ILE A 278 -0.69 33.78 22.84
C ILE A 278 -1.51 34.88 23.47
N THR A 279 -1.68 35.99 22.75
CA THR A 279 -2.57 37.11 23.09
C THR A 279 -3.76 37.14 22.16
N GLU A 280 -4.82 37.81 22.56
CA GLU A 280 -6.00 38.04 21.69
C GLU A 280 -5.78 39.12 20.61
N LYS A 281 -4.58 39.71 20.53
CA LYS A 281 -4.23 40.78 19.58
C LYS A 281 -3.31 40.27 18.48
#